data_a150bc91550e321b985e5472b3844570
#
_entry.id   a150bc91550e321b985e5472b3844570
#
_cell.length_a   1.000
_cell.length_b   1.000
_cell.length_c   1.000
_cell.angle_alpha   90.00
_cell.angle_beta   90.00
_cell.angle_gamma   90.00
#
_symmetry.space_group_name_H-M   'P 1'
#
loop_
_entity.id
_entity.type
_entity.pdbx_description
1 polymer ?
#
loop_
_entity_poly.entity_id
_entity_poly.type
_entity_poly.pdbx_seq_one_letter_code
_entity_poly.pdbx_strand_id
1 'polypeptide(L)'
;ENTLDKGESDIELARKLKDNGYRISINIMATDLFESRLSCFEREAAMLLAGLTPRGCSKETQLRMYNGFMKEIEQLDTLGLCDDINVFVRGENINRPPVLKYSKGSSEYLNFKSAVVTERNRQREALLNEPDKYLLRIGKARDIISEYGVNETLTRNSLTGLKELQSDFIQELDKDEPEQ
;
A
#
# COMPACT_ATOMS: atom_id res chain seq x y z
N GLU A 1 8.85 -7.62 12.83
CA GLU A 1 8.26 -6.92 11.70
C GLU A 1 8.35 -5.42 11.96
N ASN A 2 8.92 -4.68 11.04
CA ASN A 2 9.10 -3.23 11.17
C ASN A 2 8.62 -2.55 9.87
N THR A 3 8.12 -1.33 9.99
CA THR A 3 7.75 -0.49 8.86
C THR A 3 8.91 0.46 8.58
N LEU A 4 9.48 0.39 7.39
CA LEU A 4 10.58 1.23 6.98
C LEU A 4 10.08 2.65 6.70
N ASP A 5 10.15 3.53 7.69
CA ASP A 5 9.74 4.93 7.58
C ASP A 5 10.52 5.88 8.53
N LYS A 6 11.56 5.36 9.21
CA LYS A 6 12.30 6.09 10.24
C LYS A 6 13.74 6.45 9.83
N GLY A 7 14.10 6.21 8.57
CA GLY A 7 15.38 6.63 8.00
C GLY A 7 16.59 6.11 8.77
N GLU A 8 17.34 6.99 9.41
CA GLU A 8 18.59 6.64 10.09
C GLU A 8 18.42 5.59 11.20
N SER A 9 17.29 5.61 11.92
CA SER A 9 16.97 4.59 12.94
C SER A 9 16.82 3.18 12.36
N ASP A 10 16.27 3.05 11.15
CA ASP A 10 16.12 1.76 10.49
C ASP A 10 17.48 1.25 9.98
N ILE A 11 18.36 2.14 9.53
CA ILE A 11 19.74 1.80 9.16
C ILE A 11 20.56 1.32 10.37
N GLU A 12 20.46 2.02 11.51
CA GLU A 12 21.12 1.59 12.74
C GLU A 12 20.63 0.24 13.23
N LEU A 13 19.32 0.01 13.20
CA LEU A 13 18.72 -1.28 13.53
C LEU A 13 19.26 -2.40 12.62
N ALA A 14 19.28 -2.14 11.31
CA ALA A 14 19.79 -3.10 10.33
C ALA A 14 21.28 -3.44 10.60
N ARG A 15 22.12 -2.46 10.90
CA ARG A 15 23.53 -2.69 11.29
C ARG A 15 23.64 -3.58 12.51
N LYS A 16 22.91 -3.24 13.59
CA LYS A 16 22.91 -4.05 14.81
C LYS A 16 22.48 -5.49 14.56
N LEU A 17 21.49 -5.69 13.72
CA LEU A 17 21.03 -7.05 13.36
C LEU A 17 22.12 -7.80 12.57
N LYS A 18 22.77 -7.16 11.60
CA LYS A 18 23.86 -7.76 10.81
C LYS A 18 25.06 -8.11 11.70
N ASP A 19 25.47 -7.21 12.59
CA ASP A 19 26.58 -7.43 13.53
C ASP A 19 26.33 -8.62 14.48
N ASN A 20 25.06 -8.93 14.74
CA ASN A 20 24.62 -10.09 15.51
C ASN A 20 24.33 -11.35 14.65
N GLY A 21 24.71 -11.34 13.38
CA GLY A 21 24.60 -12.49 12.48
C GLY A 21 23.22 -12.76 11.92
N TYR A 22 22.28 -11.81 12.04
CA TYR A 22 20.95 -11.95 11.45
C TYR A 22 20.97 -11.74 9.94
N ARG A 23 20.16 -12.54 9.24
CA ARG A 23 19.82 -12.32 7.84
C ARG A 23 18.64 -11.36 7.73
N ILE A 24 18.75 -10.35 6.88
CA ILE A 24 17.72 -9.32 6.68
C ILE A 24 17.10 -9.53 5.31
N SER A 25 15.79 -9.85 5.30
CA SER A 25 14.98 -9.97 4.09
C SER A 25 13.91 -8.88 4.07
N ILE A 26 13.85 -8.13 2.99
CA ILE A 26 12.87 -7.05 2.76
C ILE A 26 11.81 -7.57 1.79
N ASN A 27 10.55 -7.56 2.23
CA ASN A 27 9.41 -7.97 1.42
C ASN A 27 8.53 -6.74 1.13
N ILE A 28 8.44 -6.36 -0.13
CA ILE A 28 7.71 -5.19 -0.61
C ILE A 28 6.39 -5.66 -1.23
N MET A 29 5.28 -5.07 -0.78
CA MET A 29 4.00 -5.22 -1.46
C MET A 29 3.84 -4.06 -2.46
N ALA A 30 3.98 -4.36 -3.75
CA ALA A 30 3.76 -3.39 -4.83
C ALA A 30 2.25 -3.23 -5.05
N THR A 31 1.65 -2.26 -4.36
CA THR A 31 0.22 -1.95 -4.45
C THR A 31 0.06 -0.54 -4.99
N ASP A 32 -0.87 -0.33 -5.94
CA ASP A 32 -1.23 1.01 -6.40
C ASP A 32 -1.72 1.89 -5.25
N LEU A 33 -1.59 3.21 -5.37
CA LEU A 33 -1.94 4.15 -4.32
C LEU A 33 -3.44 4.13 -4.00
N PHE A 34 -4.31 4.10 -5.02
CA PHE A 34 -5.76 4.04 -4.81
C PHE A 34 -6.17 2.75 -4.13
N GLU A 35 -5.63 1.61 -4.58
CA GLU A 35 -5.86 0.30 -3.97
C GLU A 35 -5.33 0.24 -2.53
N SER A 36 -4.16 0.81 -2.28
CA SER A 36 -3.57 0.87 -0.93
C SER A 36 -4.44 1.70 0.02
N ARG A 37 -4.94 2.86 -0.44
CA ARG A 37 -5.81 3.73 0.36
C ARG A 37 -7.16 3.07 0.64
N LEU A 38 -7.82 2.52 -0.38
CA LEU A 38 -9.08 1.82 -0.22
C LEU A 38 -8.99 0.64 0.75
N SER A 39 -7.91 -0.13 0.67
CA SER A 39 -7.68 -1.27 1.57
C SER A 39 -7.58 -0.89 3.05
N CYS A 40 -7.16 0.34 3.37
CA CYS A 40 -7.19 0.82 4.75
C CYS A 40 -8.63 0.98 5.26
N PHE A 41 -9.52 1.54 4.42
CA PHE A 41 -10.95 1.71 4.77
C PHE A 41 -11.71 0.38 4.76
N GLU A 42 -11.42 -0.52 3.82
CA GLU A 42 -12.00 -1.87 3.81
C GLU A 42 -11.61 -2.67 5.06
N ARG A 43 -10.36 -2.54 5.52
CA ARG A 43 -9.93 -3.14 6.78
C ARG A 43 -10.63 -2.53 7.98
N GLU A 44 -10.82 -1.20 8.00
CA GLU A 44 -11.59 -0.52 9.04
C GLU A 44 -13.03 -1.03 9.07
N ALA A 45 -13.70 -1.09 7.92
CA ALA A 45 -15.05 -1.63 7.79
C ALA A 45 -15.14 -3.07 8.27
N ALA A 46 -14.19 -3.94 7.91
CA ALA A 46 -14.12 -5.33 8.36
C ALA A 46 -13.93 -5.44 9.89
N MET A 47 -13.12 -4.57 10.50
CA MET A 47 -12.94 -4.53 11.96
C MET A 47 -14.23 -4.11 12.66
N LEU A 48 -14.94 -3.10 12.15
CA LEU A 48 -16.22 -2.65 12.70
C LEU A 48 -17.26 -3.76 12.65
N LEU A 49 -17.39 -4.47 11.53
CA LEU A 49 -18.29 -5.63 11.41
C LEU A 49 -17.94 -6.77 12.38
N ALA A 50 -16.66 -6.93 12.72
CA ALA A 50 -16.21 -7.89 13.70
C ALA A 50 -16.33 -7.40 15.15
N GLY A 51 -16.89 -6.21 15.40
CA GLY A 51 -16.99 -5.61 16.74
C GLY A 51 -15.66 -5.20 17.35
N LEU A 52 -14.63 -4.99 16.50
CA LEU A 52 -13.29 -4.57 16.91
C LEU A 52 -13.12 -3.06 16.78
N THR A 53 -12.24 -2.48 17.59
CA THR A 53 -11.87 -1.07 17.47
C THR A 53 -10.90 -0.87 16.29
N PRO A 54 -11.30 -0.15 15.24
CA PRO A 54 -10.43 0.09 14.10
C PRO A 54 -9.31 1.08 14.42
N ARG A 55 -8.21 0.97 13.66
CA ARG A 55 -7.13 1.95 13.66
C ARG A 55 -7.20 2.76 12.36
N GLY A 56 -7.51 4.04 12.50
CA GLY A 56 -7.47 4.95 11.36
C GLY A 56 -6.03 5.17 10.87
N CYS A 57 -5.91 5.50 9.58
CA CYS A 57 -4.64 5.93 8.98
C CYS A 57 -4.89 7.20 8.19
N SER A 58 -4.22 8.31 8.55
CA SER A 58 -4.39 9.57 7.82
C SER A 58 -3.83 9.50 6.40
N LYS A 59 -4.36 10.34 5.50
CA LYS A 59 -3.88 10.47 4.12
C LYS A 59 -2.38 10.79 4.08
N GLU A 60 -1.92 11.70 4.93
CA GLU A 60 -0.51 12.11 5.00
C GLU A 60 0.39 10.94 5.38
N THR A 61 -0.03 10.12 6.36
CA THR A 61 0.71 8.92 6.76
C THR A 61 0.76 7.90 5.63
N GLN A 62 -0.36 7.67 4.94
CA GLN A 62 -0.42 6.77 3.79
C GLN A 62 0.51 7.22 2.67
N LEU A 63 0.47 8.51 2.30
CA LEU A 63 1.32 9.07 1.24
C LEU A 63 2.80 9.04 1.62
N ARG A 64 3.14 9.40 2.86
CA ARG A 64 4.52 9.35 3.36
C ARG A 64 5.08 7.94 3.26
N MET A 65 4.35 6.94 3.74
CA MET A 65 4.76 5.53 3.67
C MET A 65 4.84 5.04 2.23
N TYR A 66 3.88 5.40 1.39
CA TYR A 66 3.85 4.98 -0.01
C TYR A 66 5.05 5.50 -0.82
N ASN A 67 5.50 6.73 -0.55
CA ASN A 67 6.57 7.38 -1.27
C ASN A 67 7.97 7.18 -0.63
N GLY A 68 8.02 7.02 0.69
CA GLY A 68 9.29 7.05 1.46
C GLY A 68 10.09 5.76 1.39
N PHE A 69 9.45 4.62 1.50
CA PHE A 69 10.14 3.34 1.74
C PHE A 69 11.14 2.93 0.65
N MET A 70 10.90 3.29 -0.61
CA MET A 70 11.80 2.90 -1.71
C MET A 70 13.20 3.49 -1.57
N LYS A 71 13.30 4.75 -1.09
CA LYS A 71 14.58 5.40 -0.85
C LYS A 71 15.34 4.73 0.31
N GLU A 72 14.65 4.36 1.35
CA GLU A 72 15.25 3.69 2.51
C GLU A 72 15.74 2.30 2.15
N ILE A 73 14.97 1.52 1.39
CA ILE A 73 15.40 0.21 0.91
C ILE A 73 16.64 0.34 0.01
N GLU A 74 16.69 1.33 -0.86
CA GLU A 74 17.88 1.59 -1.68
C GLU A 74 19.11 1.90 -0.84
N GLN A 75 18.97 2.68 0.22
CA GLN A 75 20.07 2.95 1.15
C GLN A 75 20.54 1.68 1.86
N LEU A 76 19.61 0.85 2.36
CA LEU A 76 19.94 -0.42 2.99
C LEU A 76 20.64 -1.38 2.02
N ASP A 77 20.19 -1.42 0.76
CA ASP A 77 20.79 -2.26 -0.27
C ASP A 77 22.21 -1.76 -0.64
N THR A 78 22.36 -0.46 -0.85
CA THR A 78 23.66 0.18 -1.17
C THR A 78 24.69 -0.03 -0.05
N LEU A 79 24.24 0.00 1.20
CA LEU A 79 25.09 -0.26 2.37
C LEU A 79 25.36 -1.76 2.61
N GLY A 80 24.81 -2.66 1.79
CA GLY A 80 24.97 -4.11 1.98
C GLY A 80 24.27 -4.66 3.23
N LEU A 81 23.30 -3.94 3.77
CA LEU A 81 22.62 -4.29 5.02
C LEU A 81 21.42 -5.23 4.81
N CYS A 82 20.96 -5.45 3.57
CA CYS A 82 19.91 -6.42 3.27
C CYS A 82 20.45 -7.56 2.39
N ASP A 83 20.06 -8.78 2.74
CA ASP A 83 20.44 -9.99 2.02
C ASP A 83 19.50 -10.28 0.87
N ASP A 84 18.20 -10.07 1.09
CA ASP A 84 17.15 -10.32 0.11
C ASP A 84 16.23 -9.12 -0.02
N ILE A 85 15.80 -8.83 -1.25
CA ILE A 85 14.72 -7.90 -1.55
C ILE A 85 13.74 -8.63 -2.47
N ASN A 86 12.49 -8.75 -2.03
CA ASN A 86 11.43 -9.41 -2.77
C ASN A 86 10.29 -8.43 -3.00
N VAL A 87 9.72 -8.42 -4.21
CA VAL A 87 8.54 -7.65 -4.56
C VAL A 87 7.39 -8.60 -4.83
N PHE A 88 6.29 -8.38 -4.14
CA PHE A 88 5.06 -9.13 -4.25
C PHE A 88 3.93 -8.23 -4.73
N VAL A 89 2.96 -8.82 -5.41
CA VAL A 89 1.65 -8.23 -5.65
C VAL A 89 0.57 -9.01 -4.92
N ARG A 90 -0.56 -8.38 -4.65
CA ARG A 90 -1.71 -9.09 -4.09
C ARG A 90 -2.19 -10.18 -5.04
N GLY A 91 -2.62 -11.30 -4.48
CA GLY A 91 -3.36 -12.31 -5.24
C GLY A 91 -4.69 -11.75 -5.75
N GLU A 92 -5.32 -12.47 -6.67
CA GLU A 92 -6.58 -12.05 -7.32
C GLU A 92 -7.74 -11.78 -6.32
N ASN A 93 -7.65 -12.32 -5.11
CA ASN A 93 -8.59 -12.05 -4.02
C ASN A 93 -7.89 -12.19 -2.65
N ILE A 94 -8.56 -11.76 -1.59
CA ILE A 94 -8.03 -11.73 -0.20
C ILE A 94 -7.59 -13.11 0.31
N ASN A 95 -8.13 -14.20 -0.25
CA ASN A 95 -7.83 -15.57 0.19
C ASN A 95 -6.65 -16.19 -0.59
N ARG A 96 -6.12 -15.51 -1.61
CA ARG A 96 -4.95 -16.00 -2.35
C ARG A 96 -3.67 -15.39 -1.80
N PRO A 97 -2.61 -16.20 -1.68
CA PRO A 97 -1.32 -15.67 -1.22
C PRO A 97 -0.79 -14.61 -2.19
N PRO A 98 0.04 -13.68 -1.69
CA PRO A 98 0.77 -12.75 -2.55
C PRO A 98 1.61 -13.48 -3.58
N VAL A 99 1.68 -12.92 -4.79
CA VAL A 99 2.47 -13.46 -5.90
C VAL A 99 3.81 -12.77 -5.95
N LEU A 100 4.90 -13.53 -5.89
CA LEU A 100 6.26 -13.02 -6.05
C LEU A 100 6.47 -12.57 -7.50
N LYS A 101 6.92 -11.33 -7.70
CA LYS A 101 7.23 -10.73 -9.00
C LYS A 101 8.71 -10.48 -9.20
N TYR A 102 9.43 -10.19 -8.13
CA TYR A 102 10.87 -9.95 -8.15
C TYR A 102 11.53 -10.50 -6.91
N SER A 103 12.72 -11.07 -7.07
CA SER A 103 13.67 -11.36 -6.00
C SER A 103 15.05 -10.85 -6.41
N LYS A 104 15.84 -10.38 -5.46
CA LYS A 104 17.19 -9.86 -5.70
C LYS A 104 18.01 -10.89 -6.52
N GLY A 105 18.55 -10.44 -7.67
CA GLY A 105 19.21 -11.34 -8.63
C GLY A 105 18.31 -11.98 -9.70
N SER A 106 16.99 -11.72 -9.69
CA SER A 106 16.05 -12.12 -10.75
C SER A 106 16.30 -11.33 -12.03
N SER A 107 16.10 -11.97 -13.19
CA SER A 107 16.34 -11.39 -14.51
C SER A 107 15.13 -10.69 -15.14
N GLU A 108 13.93 -10.80 -14.57
CA GLU A 108 12.71 -10.25 -15.17
C GLU A 108 12.67 -8.72 -15.11
N TYR A 109 13.17 -8.15 -13.99
CA TYR A 109 13.23 -6.70 -13.78
C TYR A 109 14.68 -6.26 -13.55
N LEU A 110 15.00 -5.03 -13.96
CA LEU A 110 16.34 -4.47 -13.78
C LEU A 110 16.74 -4.39 -12.29
N ASN A 111 15.79 -4.00 -11.44
CA ASN A 111 15.95 -3.92 -9.99
C ASN A 111 14.58 -3.90 -9.31
N PHE A 112 14.55 -3.89 -7.97
CA PHE A 112 13.30 -3.87 -7.20
C PHE A 112 12.45 -2.62 -7.45
N LYS A 113 13.06 -1.45 -7.72
CA LYS A 113 12.31 -0.22 -8.02
C LYS A 113 11.54 -0.35 -9.32
N SER A 114 12.19 -0.86 -10.38
CA SER A 114 11.52 -1.10 -11.65
C SER A 114 10.37 -2.10 -11.50
N ALA A 115 10.56 -3.14 -10.70
CA ALA A 115 9.50 -4.10 -10.39
C ALA A 115 8.31 -3.43 -9.67
N VAL A 116 8.58 -2.64 -8.63
CA VAL A 116 7.52 -1.92 -7.89
C VAL A 116 6.76 -0.96 -8.80
N VAL A 117 7.46 -0.15 -9.59
CA VAL A 117 6.82 0.84 -10.49
C VAL A 117 5.97 0.13 -11.55
N THR A 118 6.52 -0.89 -12.22
CA THR A 118 5.79 -1.63 -13.26
C THR A 118 4.53 -2.28 -12.70
N GLU A 119 4.62 -2.95 -11.55
CA GLU A 119 3.46 -3.63 -10.97
C GLU A 119 2.41 -2.66 -10.44
N ARG A 120 2.82 -1.50 -9.92
CA ARG A 120 1.89 -0.41 -9.54
C ARG A 120 1.15 0.15 -10.75
N ASN A 121 1.85 0.38 -11.87
CA ASN A 121 1.23 0.88 -13.10
C ASN A 121 0.23 -0.13 -13.67
N ARG A 122 0.57 -1.42 -13.71
CA ARG A 122 -0.37 -2.48 -14.13
C ARG A 122 -1.65 -2.50 -13.28
N GLN A 123 -1.52 -2.31 -11.95
CA GLN A 123 -2.69 -2.24 -11.07
C GLN A 123 -3.48 -0.96 -11.31
N ARG A 124 -2.82 0.18 -11.55
CA ARG A 124 -3.48 1.44 -11.90
C ARG A 124 -4.30 1.28 -13.18
N GLU A 125 -3.72 0.74 -14.24
CA GLU A 125 -4.41 0.48 -15.51
C GLU A 125 -5.63 -0.44 -15.30
N ALA A 126 -5.48 -1.50 -14.51
CA ALA A 126 -6.60 -2.39 -14.22
C ALA A 126 -7.75 -1.70 -13.45
N LEU A 127 -7.42 -0.79 -12.52
CA LEU A 127 -8.43 0.00 -11.80
C LEU A 127 -9.16 0.98 -12.71
N LEU A 128 -8.44 1.65 -13.62
CA LEU A 128 -9.01 2.60 -14.58
C LEU A 128 -9.86 1.91 -15.65
N ASN A 129 -9.55 0.66 -15.98
CA ASN A 129 -10.34 -0.15 -16.91
C ASN A 129 -11.65 -0.70 -16.30
N GLU A 130 -11.76 -0.79 -14.96
CA GLU A 130 -12.95 -1.27 -14.23
C GLU A 130 -13.43 -0.27 -13.16
N PRO A 131 -13.70 1.01 -13.50
CA PRO A 131 -13.92 2.06 -12.51
C PRO A 131 -15.16 1.81 -11.64
N ASP A 132 -16.22 1.27 -12.20
CA ASP A 132 -17.47 0.98 -11.47
C ASP A 132 -17.22 -0.02 -10.33
N LYS A 133 -16.37 -1.01 -10.55
CA LYS A 133 -16.01 -2.00 -9.54
C LYS A 133 -15.26 -1.38 -8.38
N TYR A 134 -14.37 -0.43 -8.66
CA TYR A 134 -13.63 0.30 -7.64
C TYR A 134 -14.55 1.23 -6.84
N LEU A 135 -15.40 2.00 -7.53
CA LEU A 135 -16.37 2.92 -6.92
C LEU A 135 -17.40 2.15 -6.06
N LEU A 136 -17.82 0.97 -6.49
CA LEU A 136 -18.71 0.11 -5.69
C LEU A 136 -18.03 -0.32 -4.35
N ARG A 137 -16.75 -0.62 -4.36
CA ARG A 137 -15.99 -0.96 -3.15
C ARG A 137 -15.91 0.22 -2.19
N ILE A 138 -15.66 1.44 -2.70
CA ILE A 138 -15.70 2.68 -1.92
C ILE A 138 -17.08 2.85 -1.26
N GLY A 139 -18.15 2.66 -2.02
CA GLY A 139 -19.52 2.73 -1.52
C GLY A 139 -19.77 1.76 -0.37
N LYS A 140 -19.42 0.49 -0.55
CA LYS A 140 -19.57 -0.54 0.50
C LYS A 140 -18.80 -0.20 1.78
N ALA A 141 -17.54 0.22 1.68
CA ALA A 141 -16.75 0.62 2.83
C ALA A 141 -17.40 1.81 3.57
N ARG A 142 -17.85 2.81 2.82
CA ARG A 142 -18.54 3.99 3.35
C ARG A 142 -19.82 3.62 4.11
N ASP A 143 -20.64 2.77 3.54
CA ASP A 143 -21.93 2.38 4.13
C ASP A 143 -21.70 1.64 5.45
N ILE A 144 -20.76 0.70 5.50
CA ILE A 144 -20.39 -0.02 6.74
C ILE A 144 -19.83 0.94 7.80
N ILE A 145 -18.89 1.81 7.44
CA ILE A 145 -18.30 2.76 8.38
C ILE A 145 -19.35 3.75 8.91
N SER A 146 -20.29 4.16 8.08
CA SER A 146 -21.38 5.04 8.49
C SER A 146 -22.35 4.36 9.45
N GLU A 147 -22.66 3.08 9.25
CA GLU A 147 -23.62 2.31 10.05
C GLU A 147 -23.03 1.82 11.38
N TYR A 148 -21.79 1.33 11.37
CA TYR A 148 -21.16 0.65 12.51
C TYR A 148 -20.10 1.49 13.22
N GLY A 149 -19.82 2.72 12.78
CA GLY A 149 -18.81 3.58 13.38
C GLY A 149 -19.20 4.02 14.80
N VAL A 150 -18.44 3.57 15.80
CA VAL A 150 -18.70 3.82 17.24
C VAL A 150 -18.03 5.07 17.78
N ASN A 151 -17.00 5.58 17.10
CA ASN A 151 -16.27 6.79 17.49
C ASN A 151 -16.55 7.91 16.47
N GLU A 152 -17.29 8.94 16.89
CA GLU A 152 -17.75 10.01 16.00
C GLU A 152 -16.60 10.69 15.25
N THR A 153 -15.49 11.00 15.90
CA THR A 153 -14.35 11.67 15.28
C THR A 153 -13.66 10.76 14.26
N LEU A 154 -13.43 9.50 14.61
CA LEU A 154 -12.80 8.52 13.70
C LEU A 154 -13.71 8.28 12.48
N THR A 155 -15.00 8.02 12.71
CA THR A 155 -16.01 7.81 11.68
C THR A 155 -16.07 8.99 10.71
N ARG A 156 -16.13 10.22 11.22
CA ARG A 156 -16.13 11.43 10.40
C ARG A 156 -14.86 11.55 9.54
N ASN A 157 -13.69 11.30 10.13
CA ASN A 157 -12.41 11.35 9.42
C ASN A 157 -12.35 10.29 8.31
N SER A 158 -12.81 9.08 8.56
CA SER A 158 -12.83 7.98 7.58
C SER A 158 -13.81 8.26 6.44
N LEU A 159 -15.01 8.78 6.74
CA LEU A 159 -15.97 9.18 5.71
C LEU A 159 -15.46 10.33 4.84
N THR A 160 -14.78 11.30 5.43
CA THR A 160 -14.10 12.38 4.71
C THR A 160 -13.01 11.83 3.81
N GLY A 161 -12.16 10.95 4.34
CA GLY A 161 -11.07 10.32 3.56
C GLY A 161 -11.56 9.46 2.41
N LEU A 162 -12.69 8.75 2.56
CA LEU A 162 -13.34 7.99 1.46
C LEU A 162 -13.90 8.91 0.39
N LYS A 163 -14.50 10.05 0.78
CA LYS A 163 -14.99 11.06 -0.17
C LYS A 163 -13.85 11.68 -0.97
N GLU A 164 -12.73 12.01 -0.31
CA GLU A 164 -11.53 12.50 -0.98
C GLU A 164 -10.95 11.43 -1.93
N LEU A 165 -10.87 10.17 -1.49
CA LEU A 165 -10.38 9.07 -2.32
C LEU A 165 -11.23 8.90 -3.58
N GLN A 166 -12.56 8.97 -3.45
CA GLN A 166 -13.49 8.91 -4.57
C GLN A 166 -13.27 10.07 -5.54
N SER A 167 -13.14 11.29 -5.03
CA SER A 167 -12.89 12.49 -5.84
C SER A 167 -11.55 12.41 -6.57
N ASP A 168 -10.47 12.03 -5.86
CA ASP A 168 -9.14 11.86 -6.45
C ASP A 168 -9.17 10.82 -7.59
N PHE A 169 -9.93 9.72 -7.41
CA PHE A 169 -10.05 8.67 -8.43
C PHE A 169 -10.83 9.12 -9.67
N ILE A 170 -11.95 9.83 -9.47
CA ILE A 170 -12.74 10.39 -10.59
C ILE A 170 -11.90 11.38 -11.39
N GLN A 171 -11.15 12.26 -10.73
CA GLN A 171 -10.24 13.19 -11.42
C GLN A 171 -9.14 12.48 -12.22
N GLU A 172 -8.73 11.29 -11.82
CA GLU A 172 -7.77 10.50 -12.59
C GLU A 172 -8.39 9.90 -13.84
N LEU A 173 -9.66 9.44 -13.76
CA LEU A 173 -10.40 8.96 -14.93
C LEU A 173 -10.56 10.04 -15.99
N ASP A 174 -10.88 11.28 -15.57
CA ASP A 174 -11.08 12.41 -16.48
C ASP A 174 -9.79 12.79 -17.26
N LYS A 175 -8.59 12.46 -16.74
CA LYS A 175 -7.32 12.73 -17.42
C LYS A 175 -7.02 11.74 -18.55
N ASP A 176 -7.55 10.53 -18.46
CA ASP A 176 -7.32 9.47 -19.45
C ASP A 176 -8.34 9.51 -20.61
N GLU A 177 -9.37 10.39 -20.55
CA GLU A 177 -10.23 10.64 -21.70
C GLU A 177 -9.47 11.50 -22.72
N PRO A 178 -9.25 11.00 -23.97
CA PRO A 178 -8.61 11.79 -25.01
C PRO A 178 -9.47 13.00 -25.31
N GLU A 179 -8.87 14.21 -25.32
CA GLU A 179 -9.53 15.42 -25.82
C GLU A 179 -10.11 15.12 -27.21
N GLN A 180 -11.44 15.17 -27.32
CA GLN A 180 -12.16 14.94 -28.58
C GLN A 180 -12.09 16.19 -29.47
#